data_394e024c735108308848b985f9e5d3fc
#
_entry.id   394e024c735108308848b985f9e5d3fc
#
_cell.length_a   1.000
_cell.length_b   1.000
_cell.length_c   1.000
_cell.angle_alpha   90.00
_cell.angle_beta   90.00
_cell.angle_gamma   90.00
#
_symmetry.space_group_name_H-M   'P 1'
#
loop_
_entity.id
_entity.type
_entity.pdbx_description
1 polymer ?
#
loop_
_entity_poly.entity_id
_entity_poly.type
_entity_poly.pdbx_seq_one_letter_code
_entity_poly.pdbx_strand_id
1 'polypeptide(L)'
;MLTDADRLGGGSEYDWGYHSEPGRLGYPIHAQSGKVLGGSSSVNAGAAKRARPSDFARWQRHGVEGWSFADVLPTYIALENTPSGDDRWHGRSGPFPIRQMTMDEVTPALRACGAPQSRTSRK
;
A
#
# COMPACT_ATOMS: atom_id res chain seq x y z
N MET A 1 -5.02 7.35 -14.83
CA MET A 1 -4.37 7.66 -13.55
C MET A 1 -4.04 9.14 -13.53
N LEU A 2 -4.51 9.90 -12.56
CA LEU A 2 -4.17 11.32 -12.40
C LEU A 2 -2.69 11.41 -12.00
N THR A 3 -1.89 12.06 -12.82
CA THR A 3 -0.44 12.24 -12.59
C THR A 3 -0.11 13.55 -11.88
N ASP A 4 -1.11 14.38 -11.66
CA ASP A 4 -0.98 15.66 -10.99
C ASP A 4 -1.15 15.46 -9.48
N ALA A 5 -0.06 15.60 -8.74
CA ALA A 5 -0.05 15.41 -7.29
C ALA A 5 -1.00 16.36 -6.55
N ASP A 6 -1.24 17.56 -7.08
CA ASP A 6 -2.14 18.55 -6.49
C ASP A 6 -3.62 18.11 -6.57
N ARG A 7 -3.94 17.20 -7.49
CA ARG A 7 -5.28 16.63 -7.64
C ARG A 7 -5.49 15.34 -6.83
N LEU A 8 -4.43 14.74 -6.31
CA LEU A 8 -4.48 13.56 -5.44
C LEU A 8 -4.67 13.90 -3.96
N GLY A 9 -4.58 15.18 -3.62
CA GLY A 9 -4.76 15.67 -2.26
C GLY A 9 -6.23 15.81 -1.84
N GLY A 10 -6.48 15.79 -0.54
CA GLY A 10 -7.79 16.09 0.02
C GLY A 10 -8.27 17.49 -0.36
N GLY A 11 -9.58 17.65 -0.57
CA GLY A 11 -10.19 18.91 -0.95
C GLY A 11 -10.22 19.20 -2.46
N SER A 12 -9.79 18.26 -3.30
CA SER A 12 -9.95 18.37 -4.75
C SER A 12 -11.40 18.08 -5.19
N GLU A 13 -11.77 18.48 -6.40
CA GLU A 13 -13.08 18.16 -7.02
C GLU A 13 -13.33 16.65 -7.16
N TYR A 14 -12.27 15.84 -7.08
CA TYR A 14 -12.28 14.38 -7.18
C TYR A 14 -12.34 13.67 -5.81
N ASP A 15 -12.58 14.41 -4.72
CA ASP A 15 -12.70 13.87 -3.37
C ASP A 15 -14.12 14.12 -2.82
N TRP A 16 -14.68 13.12 -2.15
CA TRP A 16 -15.97 13.26 -1.46
C TRP A 16 -15.91 14.18 -0.24
N GLY A 17 -14.72 14.47 0.28
CA GLY A 17 -14.52 15.33 1.44
C GLY A 17 -15.01 14.73 2.76
N TYR A 18 -15.02 13.40 2.91
CA TYR A 18 -15.43 12.75 4.14
C TYR A 18 -14.46 13.05 5.29
N HIS A 19 -15.00 13.23 6.46
CA HIS A 19 -14.24 13.40 7.70
C HIS A 19 -14.79 12.45 8.77
N SER A 20 -13.89 11.96 9.63
CA SER A 20 -14.29 11.21 10.82
C SER A 20 -14.91 12.15 11.85
N GLU A 21 -15.66 11.59 12.80
CA GLU A 21 -15.90 12.28 14.05
C GLU A 21 -14.57 12.58 14.77
N PRO A 22 -14.52 13.66 15.57
CA PRO A 22 -13.33 13.94 16.39
C PRO A 22 -13.02 12.75 17.31
N GLY A 23 -11.85 12.15 17.11
CA GLY A 23 -11.37 11.06 17.93
C GLY A 23 -10.67 11.57 19.21
N ARG A 24 -9.85 10.71 19.83
CA ARG A 24 -9.09 11.02 21.04
C ARG A 24 -8.21 12.27 20.94
N LEU A 25 -7.83 12.66 19.75
CA LEU A 25 -6.99 13.84 19.48
C LEU A 25 -7.80 15.15 19.38
N GLY A 26 -9.14 15.08 19.47
CA GLY A 26 -10.02 16.25 19.48
C GLY A 26 -10.26 16.92 18.13
N TYR A 27 -9.76 16.35 17.03
CA TYR A 27 -9.99 16.85 15.68
C TYR A 27 -10.43 15.73 14.72
N PRO A 28 -11.21 16.06 13.67
CA PRO A 28 -11.60 15.11 12.66
C PRO A 28 -10.41 14.74 11.75
N ILE A 29 -10.38 13.50 11.27
CA ILE A 29 -9.42 13.04 10.29
C ILE A 29 -10.09 13.02 8.93
N HIS A 30 -9.46 13.63 7.93
CA HIS A 30 -9.92 13.57 6.55
C HIS A 30 -9.80 12.16 5.99
N ALA A 31 -10.92 11.59 5.53
CA ALA A 31 -10.98 10.26 4.93
C ALA A 31 -11.06 10.41 3.40
N GLN A 32 -9.91 10.53 2.75
CA GLN A 32 -9.81 10.68 1.30
C GLN A 32 -10.56 9.57 0.57
N SER A 33 -11.50 9.93 -0.29
CA SER A 33 -12.34 8.99 -1.02
C SER A 33 -12.65 9.51 -2.42
N GLY A 34 -12.26 8.75 -3.44
CA GLY A 34 -12.37 9.20 -4.83
C GLY A 34 -13.81 9.36 -5.32
N LYS A 35 -14.12 10.56 -5.81
CA LYS A 35 -15.39 10.96 -6.42
C LYS A 35 -15.29 10.93 -7.95
N VAL A 36 -14.91 9.78 -8.48
CA VAL A 36 -14.69 9.56 -9.93
C VAL A 36 -15.10 8.16 -10.34
N LEU A 37 -15.24 7.92 -11.64
CA LEU A 37 -15.42 6.56 -12.16
C LEU A 37 -14.21 5.69 -11.76
N GLY A 38 -14.46 4.55 -11.11
CA GLY A 38 -13.46 3.70 -10.50
C GLY A 38 -13.15 4.05 -9.04
N GLY A 39 -13.72 5.14 -8.50
CA GLY A 39 -13.58 5.53 -7.10
C GLY A 39 -12.14 5.79 -6.68
N SER A 40 -11.79 5.43 -5.46
CA SER A 40 -10.45 5.67 -4.89
C SER A 40 -9.33 4.96 -5.64
N SER A 41 -9.58 3.88 -6.39
CA SER A 41 -8.56 3.22 -7.21
C SER A 41 -8.07 4.07 -8.38
N SER A 42 -8.86 5.04 -8.82
CA SER A 42 -8.51 5.96 -9.91
C SER A 42 -7.69 7.18 -9.45
N VAL A 43 -7.71 7.49 -8.15
CA VAL A 43 -7.07 8.68 -7.58
C VAL A 43 -6.00 8.36 -6.53
N ASN A 44 -5.75 7.09 -6.24
CA ASN A 44 -4.70 6.68 -5.32
C ASN A 44 -3.30 6.72 -5.97
N ALA A 45 -2.27 6.51 -5.17
CA ALA A 45 -0.88 6.49 -5.63
C ALA A 45 -0.49 5.21 -6.42
N GLY A 46 -1.41 4.28 -6.66
CA GLY A 46 -1.15 3.02 -7.36
C GLY A 46 -0.18 2.06 -6.65
N ALA A 47 0.05 2.26 -5.36
CA ALA A 47 0.97 1.43 -4.59
C ALA A 47 0.28 0.17 -4.06
N ALA A 48 0.66 -1.00 -4.57
CA ALA A 48 0.22 -2.28 -4.05
C ALA A 48 1.10 -2.68 -2.85
N LYS A 49 0.50 -2.75 -1.67
CA LYS A 49 1.18 -3.15 -0.43
C LYS A 49 0.38 -4.22 0.28
N ARG A 50 1.06 -5.22 0.83
CA ARG A 50 0.48 -6.18 1.75
C ARG A 50 0.69 -5.73 3.20
N ALA A 51 -0.27 -6.04 4.07
CA ALA A 51 -0.08 -5.89 5.50
C ALA A 51 1.05 -6.80 5.98
N ARG A 52 1.77 -6.36 7.00
CA ARG A 52 2.89 -7.13 7.57
C ARG A 52 2.36 -8.26 8.47
N PRO A 53 3.10 -9.36 8.66
CA PRO A 53 2.72 -10.40 9.61
C PRO A 53 2.41 -9.87 11.02
N SER A 54 3.10 -8.81 11.46
CA SER A 54 2.84 -8.13 12.74
C SER A 54 1.46 -7.48 12.83
N ASP A 55 0.90 -7.03 11.71
CA ASP A 55 -0.44 -6.41 11.69
C ASP A 55 -1.51 -7.49 11.91
N PHE A 56 -1.38 -8.63 11.25
CA PHE A 56 -2.25 -9.79 11.47
C PHE A 56 -2.13 -10.32 12.90
N ALA A 57 -0.91 -10.42 13.45
CA ALA A 57 -0.69 -10.83 14.83
C ALA A 57 -1.35 -9.84 15.82
N ARG A 58 -1.38 -8.54 15.51
CA ARG A 58 -2.10 -7.56 16.32
C ARG A 58 -3.61 -7.80 16.28
N TRP A 59 -4.18 -8.07 15.10
CA TRP A 59 -5.61 -8.37 14.96
C TRP A 59 -6.00 -9.63 15.74
N GLN A 60 -5.21 -10.68 15.67
CA GLN A 60 -5.43 -11.91 16.45
C GLN A 60 -5.46 -11.64 17.96
N ARG A 61 -4.57 -10.77 18.46
CA ARG A 61 -4.61 -10.37 19.90
C ARG A 61 -5.90 -9.63 20.30
N HIS A 62 -6.61 -9.06 19.34
CA HIS A 62 -7.92 -8.45 19.53
C HIS A 62 -9.10 -9.38 19.21
N GLY A 63 -8.84 -10.70 19.12
CA GLY A 63 -9.89 -11.71 18.94
C GLY A 63 -10.30 -11.98 17.50
N VAL A 64 -9.56 -11.48 16.50
CA VAL A 64 -9.84 -11.78 15.09
C VAL A 64 -9.23 -13.13 14.73
N GLU A 65 -10.05 -14.16 14.65
CA GLU A 65 -9.63 -15.52 14.28
C GLU A 65 -9.66 -15.75 12.75
N GLY A 66 -8.85 -16.71 12.26
CA GLY A 66 -8.80 -17.07 10.83
C GLY A 66 -8.17 -16.01 9.94
N TRP A 67 -7.49 -15.01 10.51
CA TRP A 67 -6.82 -13.91 9.80
C TRP A 67 -5.33 -13.83 10.13
N SER A 68 -4.68 -14.97 10.32
CA SER A 68 -3.22 -14.98 10.39
C SER A 68 -2.63 -14.64 9.02
N PHE A 69 -1.36 -14.21 8.99
CA PHE A 69 -0.68 -13.99 7.72
C PHE A 69 -0.65 -15.29 6.87
N ALA A 70 -0.54 -16.45 7.51
CA ALA A 70 -0.57 -17.73 6.83
C ALA A 70 -1.94 -18.05 6.22
N ASP A 71 -3.03 -17.67 6.91
CA ASP A 71 -4.40 -17.88 6.41
C ASP A 71 -4.70 -17.01 5.18
N VAL A 72 -4.22 -15.77 5.17
CA VAL A 72 -4.52 -14.81 4.08
C VAL A 72 -3.54 -14.87 2.92
N LEU A 73 -2.34 -15.42 3.12
CA LEU A 73 -1.32 -15.51 2.07
C LEU A 73 -1.78 -16.24 0.80
N PRO A 74 -2.48 -17.39 0.86
CA PRO A 74 -3.01 -18.04 -0.35
C PRO A 74 -3.94 -17.13 -1.16
N THR A 75 -4.76 -16.32 -0.50
CA THR A 75 -5.64 -15.34 -1.15
C THR A 75 -4.85 -14.23 -1.84
N TYR A 76 -3.80 -13.71 -1.19
CA TYR A 76 -2.91 -12.74 -1.83
C TYR A 76 -2.24 -13.30 -3.09
N ILE A 77 -1.77 -14.55 -3.03
CA ILE A 77 -1.14 -15.24 -4.18
C ILE A 77 -2.18 -15.43 -5.29
N ALA A 78 -3.38 -15.91 -4.98
CA ALA A 78 -4.43 -16.14 -5.97
C ALA A 78 -4.91 -14.85 -6.65
N LEU A 79 -4.89 -13.73 -5.94
CA LEU A 79 -5.31 -12.43 -6.45
C LEU A 79 -4.27 -11.80 -7.38
N GLU A 80 -3.00 -12.06 -7.16
CA GLU A 80 -1.88 -11.32 -7.73
C GLU A 80 -1.45 -11.86 -9.11
N ASN A 81 -1.08 -10.94 -9.99
CA ASN A 81 -0.39 -11.23 -11.24
C ASN A 81 0.85 -10.32 -11.32
N THR A 82 2.00 -10.83 -10.87
CA THR A 82 3.28 -10.12 -10.91
C THR A 82 4.33 -10.91 -11.69
N PRO A 83 5.17 -10.29 -12.52
CA PRO A 83 6.21 -10.98 -13.29
C PRO A 83 7.43 -11.39 -12.46
N SER A 84 7.58 -10.91 -11.24
CA SER A 84 8.80 -11.02 -10.43
C SER A 84 8.53 -11.46 -9.00
N GLY A 85 9.58 -11.77 -8.27
CA GLY A 85 9.52 -12.28 -6.90
C GLY A 85 9.52 -13.81 -6.81
N ASP A 86 9.59 -14.34 -5.59
CA ASP A 86 9.55 -15.78 -5.30
C ASP A 86 8.09 -16.27 -5.33
N ASP A 87 7.83 -17.37 -6.07
CA ASP A 87 6.50 -17.95 -6.24
C ASP A 87 5.86 -18.41 -4.92
N ARG A 88 6.67 -18.63 -3.89
CA ARG A 88 6.17 -18.89 -2.54
C ARG A 88 5.37 -17.72 -1.97
N TRP A 89 5.62 -16.51 -2.45
CA TRP A 89 5.00 -15.29 -1.94
C TRP A 89 4.14 -14.57 -2.97
N HIS A 90 4.31 -14.85 -4.27
CA HIS A 90 3.75 -14.08 -5.36
C HIS A 90 2.97 -14.93 -6.35
N GLY A 91 1.82 -14.42 -6.81
CA GLY A 91 1.01 -15.04 -7.84
C GLY A 91 1.35 -14.54 -9.25
N ARG A 92 1.04 -15.37 -10.26
CA ARG A 92 1.37 -15.11 -11.67
C ARG A 92 0.15 -14.96 -12.58
N SER A 93 -1.04 -15.35 -12.11
CA SER A 93 -2.23 -15.47 -12.96
C SER A 93 -3.50 -14.89 -12.36
N GLY A 94 -3.39 -14.20 -11.23
CA GLY A 94 -4.53 -13.56 -10.59
C GLY A 94 -5.05 -12.36 -11.39
N PRO A 95 -6.25 -11.87 -11.08
CA PRO A 95 -6.88 -10.77 -11.80
C PRO A 95 -6.25 -9.39 -11.52
N PHE A 96 -5.39 -9.28 -10.50
CA PHE A 96 -4.80 -8.01 -10.08
C PHE A 96 -3.35 -7.87 -10.56
N PRO A 97 -3.11 -7.10 -11.64
CA PRO A 97 -1.77 -6.91 -12.17
C PRO A 97 -0.94 -6.02 -11.24
N ILE A 98 0.25 -6.51 -10.86
CA ILE A 98 1.22 -5.74 -10.07
C ILE A 98 2.51 -5.65 -10.86
N ARG A 99 2.97 -4.42 -11.12
CA ARG A 99 4.26 -4.16 -11.72
C ARG A 99 5.23 -3.64 -10.67
N GLN A 100 6.35 -4.28 -10.54
CA GLN A 100 7.46 -3.75 -9.75
C GLN A 100 8.26 -2.75 -10.59
N MET A 101 8.68 -1.65 -9.98
CA MET A 101 9.58 -0.70 -10.60
C MET A 101 10.97 -1.33 -10.78
N THR A 102 11.55 -1.15 -11.95
CA THR A 102 12.94 -1.54 -12.20
C THR A 102 13.90 -0.48 -11.65
N MET A 103 15.17 -0.84 -11.47
CA MET A 103 16.17 0.11 -10.91
C MET A 103 16.41 1.33 -11.80
N ASP A 104 16.15 1.23 -13.11
CA ASP A 104 16.29 2.34 -14.06
C ASP A 104 15.13 3.34 -13.92
N GLU A 105 13.97 2.89 -13.48
CA GLU A 105 12.79 3.74 -13.23
C GLU A 105 12.85 4.44 -11.86
N VAL A 106 13.76 3.99 -10.99
CA VAL A 106 13.93 4.56 -9.65
C VAL A 106 14.75 5.85 -9.73
N THR A 107 14.24 6.92 -9.13
CA THR A 107 14.95 8.20 -9.09
C THR A 107 16.30 8.10 -8.37
N PRO A 108 17.29 8.96 -8.70
CA PRO A 108 18.59 8.94 -8.01
C PRO A 108 18.48 9.04 -6.48
N ALA A 109 17.53 9.82 -5.96
CA ALA A 109 17.29 9.95 -4.54
C ALA A 109 16.84 8.64 -3.89
N LEU A 110 15.90 7.93 -4.52
CA LEU A 110 15.44 6.62 -4.04
C LEU A 110 16.53 5.55 -4.16
N ARG A 111 17.38 5.59 -5.19
CA ARG A 111 18.55 4.70 -5.30
C ARG A 111 19.51 4.90 -4.14
N ALA A 112 19.78 6.15 -3.77
CA ALA A 112 20.65 6.48 -2.65
C ALA A 112 20.10 5.99 -1.30
N CYS A 113 18.78 6.06 -1.09
CA CYS A 113 18.12 5.54 0.12
C CYS A 113 18.13 4.01 0.21
N GLY A 114 18.14 3.29 -0.92
CA GLY A 114 18.18 1.83 -0.99
C GLY A 114 19.59 1.23 -0.94
N ALA A 115 20.63 2.03 -1.06
CA ALA A 115 22.00 1.56 -0.96
C ALA A 115 22.29 1.03 0.47
N PRO A 116 22.92 -0.15 0.64
CA PRO A 116 23.28 -0.63 1.95
C PRO A 116 24.21 0.37 2.61
N GLN A 117 23.78 0.98 3.68
CA GLN A 117 24.65 1.85 4.48
C GLN A 117 25.75 0.96 5.09
N SER A 118 26.97 1.15 4.63
CA SER A 118 28.14 0.54 5.26
C SER A 118 28.17 1.03 6.72
N ARG A 119 27.89 0.14 7.66
CA ARG A 119 28.11 0.41 9.07
C ARG A 119 29.60 0.68 9.27
N THR A 120 30.01 1.92 9.24
CA THR A 120 31.29 2.33 9.80
C THR A 120 31.22 2.06 11.30
N SER A 121 31.82 0.95 11.72
CA SER A 121 32.08 0.68 13.13
C SER A 121 33.03 1.77 13.63
N ARG A 122 32.48 2.72 14.37
CA ARG A 122 33.33 3.59 15.21
C ARG A 122 33.93 2.71 16.30
N LYS A 123 35.26 2.58 16.23
CA LYS A 123 36.08 2.07 17.36
C LYS A 123 36.05 3.07 18.50
#